data_911c55fcf9ecbba4f44edda6f22a7123
#
_entry.id   911c55fcf9ecbba4f44edda6f22a7123
#
_cell.length_a   1.000
_cell.length_b   1.000
_cell.length_c   1.000
_cell.angle_alpha   90.00
_cell.angle_beta   90.00
_cell.angle_gamma   90.00
#
_symmetry.space_group_name_H-M   'P 1'
#
loop_
_entity.id
_entity.type
_entity.pdbx_description
1 polymer ?
#
loop_
_entity_poly.entity_id
_entity_poly.type
_entity_poly.pdbx_seq_one_letter_code
_entity_poly.pdbx_strand_id
1 'polypeptide(L)'
;MIVNGGMDDMAVNYIASKYTTVKIGNGGDSTAASQTELDSPVAEKVVTPSVIGSQLIWTAEFTGADIGLQGVSELGIFKTDSDATDDTMLSRVTFTNTGVIANSDTVTFTMRLEVNA
;
A
#
# COMPACT_ATOMS: atom_id res chain seq x y z
N MET A 1 -27.71 12.50 13.94
CA MET A 1 -27.45 11.24 13.20
C MET A 1 -26.41 11.49 12.13
N ILE A 2 -25.40 10.63 12.04
CA ILE A 2 -24.40 10.70 10.99
C ILE A 2 -24.95 9.95 9.79
N VAL A 3 -25.04 10.63 8.63
CA VAL A 3 -25.50 10.01 7.39
C VAL A 3 -24.34 9.28 6.71
N ASN A 4 -24.63 8.39 5.77
CA ASN A 4 -23.63 7.54 5.11
C ASN A 4 -22.48 8.35 4.49
N GLY A 5 -22.79 9.46 3.82
CA GLY A 5 -21.75 10.33 3.25
C GLY A 5 -20.79 10.89 4.30
N GLY A 6 -21.30 11.23 5.49
CA GLY A 6 -20.47 11.70 6.60
C GLY A 6 -19.60 10.60 7.18
N MET A 7 -20.08 9.35 7.21
CA MET A 7 -19.30 8.20 7.65
C MET A 7 -18.19 7.87 6.65
N ASP A 8 -18.46 7.97 5.36
CA ASP A 8 -17.44 7.78 4.32
C ASP A 8 -16.33 8.82 4.46
N ASP A 9 -16.68 10.10 4.66
CA ASP A 9 -15.71 11.17 4.84
C ASP A 9 -14.81 10.93 6.06
N MET A 10 -15.39 10.50 7.18
CA MET A 10 -14.61 10.20 8.39
C MET A 10 -13.66 9.03 8.16
N ALA A 11 -14.14 7.96 7.51
CA ALA A 11 -13.32 6.81 7.20
C ALA A 11 -12.18 7.17 6.23
N VAL A 12 -12.48 7.91 5.17
CA VAL A 12 -11.47 8.35 4.20
C VAL A 12 -10.41 9.21 4.87
N ASN A 13 -10.80 10.18 5.70
CA ASN A 13 -9.87 11.07 6.38
C ASN A 13 -9.00 10.31 7.38
N TYR A 14 -9.56 9.35 8.09
CA TYR A 14 -8.80 8.50 9.01
C TYR A 14 -7.75 7.69 8.25
N ILE A 15 -8.15 7.01 7.19
CA ILE A 15 -7.25 6.18 6.37
C ILE A 15 -6.15 7.05 5.77
N ALA A 16 -6.50 8.23 5.22
CA ALA A 16 -5.52 9.13 4.60
C ALA A 16 -4.47 9.62 5.60
N SER A 17 -4.85 9.80 6.86
CA SER A 17 -3.93 10.32 7.89
C SER A 17 -3.07 9.23 8.53
N LYS A 18 -3.51 7.97 8.53
CA LYS A 18 -2.86 6.89 9.26
C LYS A 18 -2.16 5.87 8.35
N TYR A 19 -2.72 5.58 7.19
CA TYR A 19 -2.21 4.54 6.29
C TYR A 19 -1.37 5.19 5.19
N THR A 20 -0.14 5.53 5.55
CA THR A 20 0.77 6.29 4.69
C THR A 20 2.06 5.52 4.36
N THR A 21 2.08 4.21 4.56
CA THR A 21 3.23 3.38 4.16
C THR A 21 2.83 2.41 3.06
N VAL A 22 3.53 2.48 1.95
CA VAL A 22 3.40 1.54 0.83
C VAL A 22 4.58 0.59 0.89
N LYS A 23 4.31 -0.72 1.03
CA LYS A 23 5.34 -1.76 0.96
C LYS A 23 5.17 -2.57 -0.30
N ILE A 24 6.27 -2.95 -0.90
CA ILE A 24 6.30 -3.85 -2.06
C ILE A 24 7.14 -5.07 -1.72
N GLY A 25 6.84 -6.19 -2.37
CA GLY A 25 7.54 -7.44 -2.13
C GLY A 25 7.51 -8.37 -3.32
N ASN A 26 8.11 -9.55 -3.17
CA ASN A 26 8.15 -10.57 -4.23
C ASN A 26 7.49 -11.89 -3.81
N GLY A 27 6.62 -11.85 -2.81
CA GLY A 27 5.81 -13.00 -2.42
C GLY A 27 4.68 -13.27 -3.39
N GLY A 28 4.12 -14.46 -3.35
CA GLY A 28 3.09 -14.89 -4.28
C GLY A 28 1.93 -15.65 -3.65
N ASP A 29 1.88 -15.75 -2.33
CA ASP A 29 0.81 -16.48 -1.67
C ASP A 29 -0.52 -15.73 -1.76
N SER A 30 -1.60 -16.47 -1.64
CA SER A 30 -2.95 -15.90 -1.68
C SER A 30 -3.17 -14.92 -0.54
N THR A 31 -3.90 -13.85 -0.84
CA THR A 31 -4.30 -12.87 0.16
C THR A 31 -5.32 -13.45 1.12
N ALA A 32 -5.15 -13.24 2.41
CA ALA A 32 -6.08 -13.66 3.44
C ALA A 32 -6.39 -12.51 4.39
N ALA A 33 -7.63 -12.47 4.90
CA ALA A 33 -8.07 -11.39 5.80
C ALA A 33 -7.26 -11.33 7.12
N SER A 34 -6.62 -12.42 7.49
CA SER A 34 -5.80 -12.49 8.72
C SER A 34 -4.35 -12.07 8.51
N GLN A 35 -3.96 -11.71 7.30
CA GLN A 35 -2.58 -11.29 7.04
C GLN A 35 -2.28 -9.95 7.71
N THR A 36 -1.05 -9.82 8.21
CA THR A 36 -0.55 -8.62 8.88
C THR A 36 0.72 -8.08 8.21
N GLU A 37 1.27 -8.79 7.22
CA GLU A 37 2.50 -8.41 6.52
C GLU A 37 2.51 -9.01 5.12
N LEU A 38 3.36 -8.48 4.24
CA LEU A 38 3.65 -9.10 2.96
C LEU A 38 4.39 -10.43 3.16
N ASP A 39 4.27 -11.33 2.20
CA ASP A 39 4.97 -12.62 2.28
C ASP A 39 6.47 -12.45 2.21
N SER A 40 6.94 -11.55 1.36
CA SER A 40 8.37 -11.32 1.16
C SER A 40 8.63 -9.84 0.89
N PRO A 41 8.65 -8.99 1.94
CA PRO A 41 8.86 -7.55 1.78
C PRO A 41 10.24 -7.25 1.19
N VAL A 42 10.30 -6.27 0.28
CA VAL A 42 11.53 -5.86 -0.42
C VAL A 42 11.86 -4.41 -0.14
N ALA A 43 10.87 -3.52 -0.21
CA ALA A 43 11.07 -2.08 -0.03
C ALA A 43 9.79 -1.42 0.46
N GLU A 44 9.94 -0.22 1.04
CA GLU A 44 8.80 0.56 1.50
C GLU A 44 9.04 2.05 1.30
N LYS A 45 7.94 2.80 1.20
CA LYS A 45 7.96 4.26 1.11
C LYS A 45 6.79 4.86 1.87
N VAL A 46 7.03 6.01 2.50
CA VAL A 46 5.96 6.80 3.10
C VAL A 46 5.34 7.67 2.01
N VAL A 47 4.04 7.51 1.80
CA VAL A 47 3.28 8.20 0.76
C VAL A 47 1.93 8.59 1.33
N THR A 48 1.63 9.89 1.30
CA THR A 48 0.29 10.37 1.65
C THR A 48 -0.64 10.16 0.46
N PRO A 49 -1.76 9.46 0.62
CA PRO A 49 -2.67 9.25 -0.49
C PRO A 49 -3.37 10.54 -0.91
N SER A 50 -3.70 10.62 -2.20
CA SER A 50 -4.62 11.63 -2.70
C SER A 50 -6.05 11.18 -2.43
N VAL A 51 -6.91 12.12 -2.05
CA VAL A 51 -8.32 11.85 -1.76
C VAL A 51 -9.17 12.51 -2.86
N ILE A 52 -9.99 11.69 -3.52
CA ILE A 52 -10.95 12.16 -4.54
C ILE A 52 -12.30 11.55 -4.20
N GLY A 53 -13.19 12.36 -3.61
CA GLY A 53 -14.48 11.85 -3.12
C GLY A 53 -14.28 10.78 -2.05
N SER A 54 -14.78 9.58 -2.28
CA SER A 54 -14.60 8.42 -1.39
C SER A 54 -13.44 7.51 -1.80
N GLN A 55 -12.59 7.96 -2.74
CA GLN A 55 -11.43 7.20 -3.18
C GLN A 55 -10.14 7.72 -2.57
N LEU A 56 -9.25 6.79 -2.22
CA LEU A 56 -7.88 7.08 -1.83
C LEU A 56 -6.94 6.48 -2.86
N ILE A 57 -5.92 7.24 -3.24
CA ILE A 57 -4.97 6.83 -4.28
C ILE A 57 -3.56 7.02 -3.74
N TRP A 58 -2.85 5.90 -3.57
CA TRP A 58 -1.43 5.89 -3.21
C TRP A 58 -0.61 5.72 -4.48
N THR A 59 0.36 6.59 -4.67
CA THR A 59 1.31 6.49 -5.78
C THR A 59 2.71 6.49 -5.22
N ALA A 60 3.43 5.40 -5.41
CA ALA A 60 4.79 5.23 -4.89
C ALA A 60 5.75 4.89 -6.02
N GLU A 61 6.87 5.61 -6.08
CA GLU A 61 7.92 5.38 -7.06
C GLU A 61 9.14 4.78 -6.39
N PHE A 62 9.64 3.68 -6.93
CA PHE A 62 10.85 3.01 -6.44
C PHE A 62 11.88 2.91 -7.57
N THR A 63 13.15 3.04 -7.22
CA THR A 63 14.24 2.74 -8.16
C THR A 63 14.58 1.26 -8.10
N GLY A 64 15.23 0.74 -9.16
CA GLY A 64 15.74 -0.63 -9.13
C GLY A 64 16.75 -0.86 -8.01
N ALA A 65 17.50 0.19 -7.65
CA ALA A 65 18.42 0.15 -6.53
C ALA A 65 17.69 -0.04 -5.19
N ASP A 66 16.54 0.60 -4.99
CA ASP A 66 15.71 0.42 -3.80
C ASP A 66 15.20 -1.01 -3.68
N ILE A 67 14.89 -1.63 -4.79
CA ILE A 67 14.33 -2.99 -4.86
C ILE A 67 15.44 -4.04 -4.76
N GLY A 68 16.66 -3.75 -5.19
CA GLY A 68 17.81 -4.65 -5.05
C GLY A 68 17.88 -5.75 -6.10
N LEU A 69 17.64 -5.43 -7.36
CA LEU A 69 17.75 -6.36 -8.50
C LEU A 69 16.82 -7.57 -8.38
N GLN A 70 15.59 -7.32 -7.94
CA GLN A 70 14.53 -8.33 -7.84
C GLN A 70 13.31 -7.87 -8.61
N GLY A 71 12.40 -8.81 -8.89
CA GLY A 71 11.07 -8.48 -9.36
C GLY A 71 10.13 -8.17 -8.19
N VAL A 72 8.97 -7.63 -8.51
CA VAL A 72 7.93 -7.30 -7.55
C VAL A 72 6.64 -8.00 -7.96
N SER A 73 5.93 -8.60 -7.01
CA SER A 73 4.68 -9.33 -7.26
C SER A 73 3.62 -9.10 -6.19
N GLU A 74 3.89 -8.26 -5.20
CA GLU A 74 2.91 -7.91 -4.16
C GLU A 74 3.08 -6.46 -3.72
N LEU A 75 1.99 -5.87 -3.27
CA LEU A 75 1.97 -4.52 -2.73
C LEU A 75 0.99 -4.47 -1.57
N GLY A 76 1.34 -3.76 -0.52
CA GLY A 76 0.47 -3.57 0.62
C GLY A 76 0.48 -2.13 1.11
N ILE A 77 -0.65 -1.74 1.71
CA ILE A 77 -0.81 -0.44 2.36
C ILE A 77 -0.87 -0.67 3.86
N PHE A 78 -0.03 0.04 4.59
CA PHE A 78 0.16 -0.17 6.01
C PHE A 78 -0.03 1.13 6.79
N LYS A 79 -0.44 0.97 8.03
CA LYS A 79 -0.49 2.07 8.99
C LYS A 79 0.93 2.51 9.31
N THR A 80 1.21 3.80 9.13
CA THR A 80 2.46 4.39 9.57
C THR A 80 2.32 4.75 11.04
N ASP A 81 3.03 4.02 11.90
CA ASP A 81 3.01 4.26 13.32
C ASP A 81 4.44 4.39 13.81
N SER A 82 4.64 5.22 14.81
CA SER A 82 5.92 5.32 15.52
C SER A 82 6.20 4.09 16.36
N ASP A 83 5.19 3.25 16.61
CA ASP A 83 5.34 1.98 17.32
C ASP A 83 5.56 0.85 16.32
N ALA A 84 6.80 0.39 16.20
CA ALA A 84 7.18 -0.62 15.22
C ALA A 84 6.54 -1.99 15.43
N THR A 85 5.83 -2.20 16.54
CA THR A 85 5.18 -3.48 16.81
C THR A 85 3.76 -3.55 16.26
N ASP A 86 3.24 -2.45 15.73
CA ASP A 86 1.82 -2.32 15.40
C ASP A 86 1.60 -2.08 13.90
N ASP A 87 2.32 -2.84 13.07
CA ASP A 87 2.14 -2.80 11.62
C ASP A 87 0.77 -3.38 11.27
N THR A 88 -0.19 -2.49 11.04
CA THR A 88 -1.52 -2.89 10.59
C THR A 88 -1.61 -2.74 9.09
N MET A 89 -1.79 -3.87 8.41
CA MET A 89 -1.99 -3.89 6.98
C MET A 89 -3.45 -3.60 6.66
N LEU A 90 -3.67 -2.58 5.84
CA LEU A 90 -5.01 -2.23 5.36
C LEU A 90 -5.43 -3.13 4.21
N SER A 91 -4.53 -3.34 3.26
CA SER A 91 -4.84 -4.04 2.02
C SER A 91 -3.57 -4.63 1.43
N ARG A 92 -3.71 -5.76 0.74
CA ARG A 92 -2.64 -6.40 -0.01
C ARG A 92 -3.18 -6.86 -1.35
N VAL A 93 -2.41 -6.63 -2.40
CA VAL A 93 -2.70 -7.16 -3.73
C VAL A 93 -1.50 -7.94 -4.24
N THR A 94 -1.76 -8.95 -5.03
CA THR A 94 -0.73 -9.70 -5.76
C THR A 94 -0.94 -9.51 -7.26
N PHE A 95 0.14 -9.57 -8.00
CA PHE A 95 0.13 -9.39 -9.45
C PHE A 95 1.27 -10.20 -10.07
N THR A 96 1.25 -10.27 -11.41
CA THR A 96 2.32 -10.95 -12.13
C THR A 96 3.66 -10.27 -11.84
N ASN A 97 4.69 -11.05 -11.51
CA ASN A 97 6.02 -10.53 -11.20
C ASN A 97 6.52 -9.62 -12.32
N THR A 98 7.03 -8.46 -11.96
CA THR A 98 7.52 -7.46 -12.91
C THR A 98 8.78 -7.89 -13.65
N GLY A 99 9.47 -8.92 -13.15
CA GLY A 99 10.85 -9.21 -13.57
C GLY A 99 11.84 -8.26 -12.89
N VAL A 100 13.12 -8.54 -13.07
CA VAL A 100 14.19 -7.73 -12.45
C VAL A 100 14.17 -6.31 -13.02
N ILE A 101 14.23 -5.32 -12.12
CA ILE A 101 14.28 -3.90 -12.48
C ILE A 101 15.72 -3.43 -12.33
N ALA A 102 16.28 -2.87 -13.41
CA ALA A 102 17.66 -2.39 -13.40
C ALA A 102 17.84 -1.23 -12.43
N ASN A 103 19.04 -1.08 -11.85
CA ASN A 103 19.32 -0.06 -10.82
C ASN A 103 18.99 1.36 -11.26
N SER A 104 19.15 1.67 -12.55
CA SER A 104 18.90 3.02 -13.10
C SER A 104 17.45 3.24 -13.52
N ASP A 105 16.63 2.19 -13.49
CA ASP A 105 15.22 2.29 -13.87
C ASP A 105 14.35 2.59 -12.64
N THR A 106 13.16 3.12 -12.91
CA THR A 106 12.16 3.39 -11.90
C THR A 106 10.89 2.64 -12.22
N VAL A 107 10.11 2.32 -11.17
CA VAL A 107 8.78 1.73 -11.31
C VAL A 107 7.83 2.48 -10.38
N THR A 108 6.65 2.78 -10.90
CA THR A 108 5.61 3.48 -10.13
C THR A 108 4.45 2.55 -9.91
N PHE A 109 4.05 2.42 -8.64
CA PHE A 109 2.89 1.62 -8.25
C PHE A 109 1.77 2.56 -7.83
N THR A 110 0.57 2.29 -8.32
CA THR A 110 -0.62 3.05 -7.95
C THR A 110 -1.64 2.09 -7.35
N MET A 111 -2.05 2.38 -6.12
CA MET A 111 -3.09 1.63 -5.42
C MET A 111 -4.29 2.53 -5.20
N ARG A 112 -5.48 2.04 -5.56
CA ARG A 112 -6.75 2.76 -5.35
C ARG A 112 -7.62 1.98 -4.39
N LEU A 113 -8.23 2.70 -3.47
CA LEU A 113 -9.19 2.13 -2.52
C LEU A 113 -10.43 3.00 -2.51
N GLU A 114 -11.60 2.40 -2.68
CA GLU A 114 -12.87 3.09 -2.53
C GLU A 114 -13.50 2.71 -1.20
N VAL A 115 -13.92 3.73 -0.44
CA VAL A 115 -14.52 3.55 0.87
C VAL A 115 -16.04 3.71 0.75
N ASN A 116 -16.78 2.68 1.14
CA ASN A 116 -18.24 2.69 1.18
C ASN A 116 -18.69 2.29 2.59
N ALA A 117 -19.45 3.18 3.21
CA ALA A 117 -20.02 2.91 4.54
C ALA A 117 -21.35 2.15 4.45
#